data_36ebd3d1e375240d16ed6be2fe21df3e
#
_entry.id   36ebd3d1e375240d16ed6be2fe21df3e
#
_cell.length_a   1.000
_cell.length_b   1.000
_cell.length_c   1.000
_cell.angle_alpha   90.00
_cell.angle_beta   90.00
_cell.angle_gamma   90.00
#
_symmetry.space_group_name_H-M   'P 1'
#
loop_
_entity.id
_entity.type
_entity.pdbx_description
1 polymer ?
#
loop_
_entity_poly.entity_id
_entity_poly.type
_entity_poly.pdbx_seq_one_letter_code
_entity_poly.pdbx_strand_id
1 'polypeptide(L)'
;MLKIERLTKTFGPLVAVDDVSFEVPTGQMVGIIGRSGAGKSTLLRMINRLTDATSGRILCDDVFPEKVDVCTLRGRRLREWRARCAMVFQQFNLVPRLAVMTNVLMGRLSYHSTVRTLLMMFSPQDRTLAIRALQRLDMVSHGLHRADELSGGQQQRVAIAKALVQEPKILLADEPIASLDLRNATIVMDSLRRINTEDGITVISNLHLLQTAKDYCDRIIGMRKGRIVFDGAPSALSDADAREIYGGGDPGDEEVELALTATSAPTARPARGEARTGTND
;
A
#
# COMPACT_ATOMS: atom_id res chain seq x y z
N MET A 1 3.65 -15.51 -3.05
CA MET A 1 4.91 -14.74 -3.03
C MET A 1 4.97 -13.82 -4.24
N LEU A 2 5.42 -12.59 -4.07
CA LEU A 2 5.68 -11.64 -5.16
C LEU A 2 7.20 -11.50 -5.34
N LYS A 3 7.70 -11.71 -6.56
CA LYS A 3 9.13 -11.60 -6.88
C LYS A 3 9.34 -10.59 -8.00
N ILE A 4 10.17 -9.61 -7.76
CA ILE A 4 10.61 -8.59 -8.70
C ILE A 4 12.03 -8.94 -9.18
N GLU A 5 12.26 -9.00 -10.50
CA GLU A 5 13.54 -9.38 -11.08
C GLU A 5 13.99 -8.34 -12.10
N ARG A 6 15.08 -7.64 -11.77
CA ARG A 6 15.77 -6.64 -12.60
C ARG A 6 14.81 -5.63 -13.24
N LEU A 7 13.85 -5.16 -12.44
CA LEU A 7 12.80 -4.26 -12.91
C LEU A 7 13.36 -2.88 -13.19
N THR A 8 13.17 -2.39 -14.40
CA THR A 8 13.65 -1.09 -14.84
C THR A 8 12.53 -0.28 -15.48
N LYS A 9 12.49 1.02 -15.20
CA LYS A 9 11.61 1.99 -15.85
C LYS A 9 12.32 3.23 -16.27
N THR A 10 12.24 3.54 -17.56
CA THR A 10 12.74 4.79 -18.15
C THR A 10 11.59 5.64 -18.68
N PHE A 11 11.70 6.95 -18.55
CA PHE A 11 10.85 7.96 -19.16
C PHE A 11 11.76 8.91 -19.98
N GLY A 12 11.92 8.63 -21.28
CA GLY A 12 12.91 9.31 -22.08
C GLY A 12 14.33 9.11 -21.48
N PRO A 13 15.07 10.18 -21.17
CA PRO A 13 16.41 10.08 -20.60
C PRO A 13 16.40 9.75 -19.09
N LEU A 14 15.25 9.91 -18.41
CA LEU A 14 15.16 9.69 -16.97
C LEU A 14 14.98 8.20 -16.66
N VAL A 15 15.89 7.62 -15.89
CA VAL A 15 15.75 6.29 -15.30
C VAL A 15 15.11 6.44 -13.93
N ALA A 16 13.80 6.15 -13.85
CA ALA A 16 13.03 6.30 -12.61
C ALA A 16 13.16 5.09 -11.67
N VAL A 17 13.33 3.88 -12.21
CA VAL A 17 13.64 2.64 -11.49
C VAL A 17 14.72 1.92 -12.29
N ASP A 18 15.79 1.49 -11.63
CA ASP A 18 17.00 0.99 -12.24
C ASP A 18 17.42 -0.33 -11.60
N ASP A 19 17.22 -1.43 -12.34
CA ASP A 19 17.65 -2.80 -12.01
C ASP A 19 17.21 -3.28 -10.61
N VAL A 20 15.96 -3.01 -10.23
CA VAL A 20 15.42 -3.33 -8.91
C VAL A 20 15.04 -4.81 -8.84
N SER A 21 15.55 -5.52 -7.81
CA SER A 21 15.24 -6.93 -7.56
C SER A 21 14.98 -7.16 -6.07
N PHE A 22 13.86 -7.77 -5.72
CA PHE A 22 13.53 -8.23 -4.36
C PHE A 22 12.35 -9.20 -4.40
N GLU A 23 12.12 -9.89 -3.28
CA GLU A 23 11.01 -10.83 -3.11
C GLU A 23 10.18 -10.42 -1.89
N VAL A 24 8.86 -10.57 -1.97
CA VAL A 24 7.94 -10.31 -0.86
C VAL A 24 7.17 -11.59 -0.55
N PRO A 25 7.43 -12.23 0.60
CA PRO A 25 6.62 -13.34 1.08
C PRO A 25 5.16 -12.94 1.26
N THR A 26 4.24 -13.90 1.06
CA THR A 26 2.82 -13.70 1.31
C THR A 26 2.57 -13.33 2.76
N GLY A 27 1.72 -12.32 2.98
CA GLY A 27 1.37 -11.83 4.31
C GLY A 27 2.42 -10.93 4.97
N GLN A 28 3.53 -10.58 4.29
CA GLN A 28 4.51 -9.65 4.84
C GLN A 28 4.06 -8.19 4.65
N MET A 29 4.33 -7.34 5.64
CA MET A 29 4.20 -5.89 5.52
C MET A 29 5.55 -5.26 5.25
N VAL A 30 5.70 -4.66 4.05
CA VAL A 30 6.95 -4.05 3.57
C VAL A 30 6.79 -2.54 3.45
N GLY A 31 7.72 -1.79 4.04
CA GLY A 31 7.85 -0.35 3.87
C GLY A 31 8.90 -0.02 2.82
N ILE A 32 8.55 0.78 1.82
CA ILE A 32 9.51 1.34 0.87
C ILE A 32 9.77 2.79 1.28
N ILE A 33 11.01 3.12 1.62
CA ILE A 33 11.42 4.45 2.07
C ILE A 33 12.43 5.07 1.12
N GLY A 34 12.58 6.38 1.19
CA GLY A 34 13.52 7.16 0.39
C GLY A 34 12.98 8.55 0.07
N ARG A 35 13.86 9.45 -0.39
CA ARG A 35 13.50 10.84 -0.75
C ARG A 35 12.43 10.90 -1.85
N SER A 36 11.79 12.07 -1.96
CA SER A 36 10.95 12.38 -3.12
C SER A 36 11.77 12.21 -4.40
N GLY A 37 11.17 11.58 -5.41
CA GLY A 37 11.86 11.26 -6.69
C GLY A 37 12.76 10.01 -6.65
N ALA A 38 12.86 9.27 -5.54
CA ALA A 38 13.66 8.03 -5.48
C ALA A 38 13.12 6.87 -6.33
N GLY A 39 11.92 6.98 -6.92
CA GLY A 39 11.31 5.96 -7.77
C GLY A 39 10.22 5.11 -7.09
N LYS A 40 9.93 5.33 -5.81
CA LYS A 40 9.01 4.54 -5.00
C LYS A 40 7.61 4.38 -5.62
N SER A 41 6.94 5.48 -5.92
CA SER A 41 5.59 5.46 -6.52
C SER A 41 5.59 4.85 -7.93
N THR A 42 6.68 5.03 -8.69
CA THR A 42 6.85 4.37 -10.00
C THR A 42 6.94 2.87 -9.83
N LEU A 43 7.69 2.38 -8.83
CA LEU A 43 7.81 0.96 -8.52
C LEU A 43 6.45 0.36 -8.13
N LEU A 44 5.67 0.99 -7.23
CA LEU A 44 4.34 0.51 -6.88
C LEU A 44 3.39 0.47 -8.09
N ARG A 45 3.42 1.51 -8.93
CA ARG A 45 2.60 1.57 -10.15
C ARG A 45 3.00 0.53 -11.19
N MET A 46 4.27 0.12 -11.24
CA MET A 46 4.69 -1.00 -12.07
C MET A 46 4.18 -2.32 -11.51
N ILE A 47 4.24 -2.53 -10.19
CA ILE A 47 3.70 -3.75 -9.54
C ILE A 47 2.20 -3.89 -9.83
N ASN A 48 1.42 -2.83 -9.71
CA ASN A 48 -0.02 -2.85 -10.06
C ASN A 48 -0.26 -2.83 -11.59
N ARG A 49 0.76 -2.63 -12.43
CA ARG A 49 0.65 -2.48 -13.88
C ARG A 49 -0.15 -1.26 -14.33
N LEU A 50 -0.18 -0.20 -13.52
CA LEU A 50 -0.62 1.14 -13.96
C LEU A 50 0.43 1.80 -14.85
N THR A 51 1.69 1.43 -14.67
CA THR A 51 2.84 1.81 -15.52
C THR A 51 3.51 0.53 -15.98
N ASP A 52 3.77 0.41 -17.28
CA ASP A 52 4.52 -0.72 -17.83
C ASP A 52 6.00 -0.58 -17.51
N ALA A 53 6.65 -1.67 -17.14
CA ALA A 53 8.11 -1.74 -17.04
C ALA A 53 8.76 -1.59 -18.42
N THR A 54 9.95 -1.00 -18.46
CA THR A 54 10.79 -0.97 -19.66
C THR A 54 11.48 -2.32 -19.86
N SER A 55 11.95 -2.93 -18.77
CA SER A 55 12.54 -4.28 -18.75
C SER A 55 12.39 -4.92 -17.37
N GLY A 56 12.75 -6.19 -17.27
CA GLY A 56 12.60 -6.98 -16.05
C GLY A 56 11.27 -7.73 -15.98
N ARG A 57 11.03 -8.40 -14.85
CA ARG A 57 9.84 -9.25 -14.64
C ARG A 57 9.26 -9.05 -13.26
N ILE A 58 7.95 -9.27 -13.15
CA ILE A 58 7.20 -9.32 -11.90
C ILE A 58 6.51 -10.68 -11.85
N LEU A 59 6.98 -11.57 -11.01
CA LEU A 59 6.46 -12.93 -10.88
C LEU A 59 5.56 -13.03 -9.65
N CYS A 60 4.41 -13.65 -9.78
CA CYS A 60 3.47 -13.88 -8.68
C CYS A 60 2.89 -15.29 -8.77
N ASP A 61 2.79 -15.97 -7.62
CA ASP A 61 2.24 -17.32 -7.48
C ASP A 61 1.02 -17.39 -6.54
N ASP A 62 0.55 -16.24 -6.00
CA ASP A 62 -0.53 -16.20 -5.01
C ASP A 62 -1.89 -15.79 -5.61
N VAL A 63 -1.88 -15.17 -6.78
CA VAL A 63 -3.08 -14.58 -7.40
C VAL A 63 -3.69 -15.51 -8.42
N PHE A 64 -2.87 -16.29 -9.11
CA PHE A 64 -3.28 -17.26 -10.12
C PHE A 64 -2.87 -18.67 -9.70
N PRO A 65 -3.52 -19.72 -10.22
CA PRO A 65 -3.16 -21.10 -9.91
C PRO A 65 -1.72 -21.47 -10.32
N GLU A 66 -1.20 -20.80 -11.34
CA GLU A 66 0.18 -20.94 -11.81
C GLU A 66 1.01 -19.68 -11.54
N LYS A 67 2.33 -19.84 -11.46
CA LYS A 67 3.27 -18.71 -11.41
C LYS A 67 3.20 -17.91 -12.70
N VAL A 68 2.94 -16.61 -12.59
CA VAL A 68 2.70 -15.73 -13.73
C VAL A 68 3.67 -14.57 -13.74
N ASP A 69 4.17 -14.22 -14.92
CA ASP A 69 4.83 -12.93 -15.14
C ASP A 69 3.75 -11.85 -15.38
N VAL A 70 3.57 -11.00 -14.39
CA VAL A 70 2.60 -9.90 -14.40
C VAL A 70 2.87 -8.93 -15.55
N CYS A 71 4.12 -8.77 -15.99
CA CYS A 71 4.48 -7.88 -17.09
C CYS A 71 3.88 -8.32 -18.43
N THR A 72 3.55 -9.60 -18.57
CA THR A 72 2.97 -10.15 -19.81
C THR A 72 1.45 -10.11 -19.84
N LEU A 73 0.79 -9.86 -18.72
CA LEU A 73 -0.68 -9.89 -18.61
C LEU A 73 -1.34 -8.84 -19.50
N ARG A 74 -2.47 -9.22 -20.11
CA ARG A 74 -3.32 -8.34 -20.96
C ARG A 74 -4.80 -8.62 -20.71
N GLY A 75 -5.65 -7.72 -21.15
CA GLY A 75 -7.10 -7.89 -21.20
C GLY A 75 -7.72 -8.32 -19.85
N ARG A 76 -8.43 -9.46 -19.84
CA ARG A 76 -9.13 -9.98 -18.66
C ARG A 76 -8.18 -10.34 -17.52
N ARG A 77 -7.06 -11.00 -17.80
CA ARG A 77 -6.08 -11.39 -16.77
C ARG A 77 -5.41 -10.18 -16.12
N LEU A 78 -5.16 -9.11 -16.86
CA LEU A 78 -4.64 -7.87 -16.27
C LEU A 78 -5.69 -7.19 -15.36
N ARG A 79 -6.97 -7.23 -15.72
CA ARG A 79 -8.03 -6.72 -14.83
C ARG A 79 -8.16 -7.55 -13.54
N GLU A 80 -8.05 -8.87 -13.66
CA GLU A 80 -8.04 -9.79 -12.52
C GLU A 80 -6.83 -9.52 -11.59
N TRP A 81 -5.64 -9.35 -12.17
CA TRP A 81 -4.46 -8.93 -11.42
C TRP A 81 -4.72 -7.65 -10.62
N ARG A 82 -5.22 -6.60 -11.28
CA ARG A 82 -5.49 -5.31 -10.62
C ARG A 82 -6.56 -5.39 -9.54
N ALA A 83 -7.51 -6.29 -9.65
CA ALA A 83 -8.50 -6.54 -8.61
C ALA A 83 -7.87 -7.24 -7.38
N ARG A 84 -6.92 -8.15 -7.60
CA ARG A 84 -6.22 -8.88 -6.53
C ARG A 84 -5.00 -8.16 -5.99
N CYS A 85 -4.45 -7.22 -6.74
CA CYS A 85 -3.37 -6.31 -6.33
C CYS A 85 -3.93 -4.89 -6.24
N ALA A 86 -4.72 -4.63 -5.18
CA ALA A 86 -5.39 -3.35 -5.00
C ALA A 86 -4.40 -2.24 -4.65
N MET A 87 -4.76 -1.00 -4.99
CA MET A 87 -3.91 0.16 -4.73
C MET A 87 -4.68 1.28 -4.04
N VAL A 88 -4.12 1.78 -2.95
CA VAL A 88 -4.51 2.99 -2.25
C VAL A 88 -3.57 4.12 -2.70
N PHE A 89 -4.13 5.22 -3.16
CA PHE A 89 -3.39 6.34 -3.72
C PHE A 89 -3.27 7.48 -2.72
N GLN A 90 -2.25 8.29 -2.86
CA GLN A 90 -2.02 9.51 -2.07
C GLN A 90 -3.21 10.49 -2.18
N GLN A 91 -3.83 10.63 -3.35
CA GLN A 91 -4.98 11.52 -3.61
C GLN A 91 -6.34 10.81 -3.41
N PHE A 92 -6.45 9.83 -2.49
CA PHE A 92 -7.64 9.06 -2.12
C PHE A 92 -8.40 8.40 -3.29
N ASN A 93 -8.40 8.98 -4.47
CA ASN A 93 -9.07 8.50 -5.69
C ASN A 93 -10.58 8.20 -5.48
N LEU A 94 -11.25 9.06 -4.73
CA LEU A 94 -12.68 9.04 -4.49
C LEU A 94 -13.39 10.00 -5.47
N VAL A 95 -14.65 9.68 -5.80
CA VAL A 95 -15.52 10.59 -6.54
C VAL A 95 -16.19 11.52 -5.53
N PRO A 96 -15.86 12.84 -5.52
CA PRO A 96 -16.22 13.73 -4.42
C PRO A 96 -17.73 13.82 -4.17
N ARG A 97 -18.53 13.92 -5.23
CA ARG A 97 -19.99 14.11 -5.15
C ARG A 97 -20.79 12.83 -4.88
N LEU A 98 -20.15 11.67 -4.87
CA LEU A 98 -20.81 10.40 -4.58
C LEU A 98 -20.76 10.07 -3.10
N ALA A 99 -21.79 9.36 -2.62
CA ALA A 99 -21.81 8.84 -1.27
C ALA A 99 -20.63 7.90 -1.01
N VAL A 100 -20.16 7.86 0.24
CA VAL A 100 -19.10 6.97 0.73
C VAL A 100 -19.37 5.50 0.34
N MET A 101 -20.60 5.02 0.59
CA MET A 101 -21.03 3.67 0.23
C MET A 101 -20.85 3.41 -1.27
N THR A 102 -21.21 4.35 -2.13
CA THR A 102 -21.08 4.24 -3.58
C THR A 102 -19.61 4.21 -3.99
N ASN A 103 -18.78 5.08 -3.40
CA ASN A 103 -17.33 5.07 -3.62
C ASN A 103 -16.70 3.72 -3.28
N VAL A 104 -17.07 3.12 -2.15
CA VAL A 104 -16.57 1.79 -1.76
C VAL A 104 -17.06 0.72 -2.72
N LEU A 105 -18.35 0.71 -3.08
CA LEU A 105 -18.92 -0.24 -4.05
C LEU A 105 -18.24 -0.19 -5.42
N MET A 106 -17.72 0.96 -5.84
CA MET A 106 -16.94 1.06 -7.09
C MET A 106 -15.71 0.15 -7.10
N GLY A 107 -15.20 -0.29 -5.95
CA GLY A 107 -14.16 -1.32 -5.88
C GLY A 107 -14.60 -2.66 -6.47
N ARG A 108 -15.92 -2.95 -6.54
CA ARG A 108 -16.48 -4.20 -7.09
C ARG A 108 -16.72 -4.18 -8.61
N LEU A 109 -16.46 -3.06 -9.29
CA LEU A 109 -16.78 -2.92 -10.72
C LEU A 109 -16.12 -3.99 -11.60
N SER A 110 -14.92 -4.45 -11.25
CA SER A 110 -14.21 -5.52 -11.98
C SER A 110 -14.90 -6.89 -11.96
N TYR A 111 -15.82 -7.11 -11.02
CA TYR A 111 -16.57 -8.36 -10.82
C TYR A 111 -17.90 -8.41 -11.59
N HIS A 112 -18.29 -7.29 -12.21
CA HIS A 112 -19.57 -7.15 -12.91
C HIS A 112 -19.38 -7.01 -14.42
N SER A 113 -20.45 -7.33 -15.17
CA SER A 113 -20.51 -7.07 -16.60
C SER A 113 -20.55 -5.58 -16.88
N THR A 114 -20.10 -5.17 -18.06
CA THR A 114 -20.05 -3.75 -18.50
C THR A 114 -21.40 -3.03 -18.33
N VAL A 115 -22.52 -3.71 -18.63
CA VAL A 115 -23.87 -3.12 -18.48
C VAL A 115 -24.19 -2.84 -17.00
N ARG A 116 -23.98 -3.81 -16.10
CA ARG A 116 -24.19 -3.60 -14.66
C ARG A 116 -23.26 -2.52 -14.09
N THR A 117 -22.02 -2.49 -14.55
CA THR A 117 -21.05 -1.45 -14.17
C THR A 117 -21.53 -0.06 -14.57
N LEU A 118 -21.99 0.10 -15.82
CA LEU A 118 -22.48 1.39 -16.32
C LEU A 118 -23.73 1.87 -15.56
N LEU A 119 -24.62 0.95 -15.20
CA LEU A 119 -25.83 1.25 -14.43
C LEU A 119 -25.58 1.28 -12.91
N MET A 120 -24.34 1.10 -12.45
CA MET A 120 -23.96 1.02 -11.03
C MET A 120 -24.83 0.02 -10.20
N MET A 121 -25.19 -1.10 -10.83
CA MET A 121 -26.03 -2.14 -10.24
C MET A 121 -25.19 -3.11 -9.43
N PHE A 122 -25.18 -2.91 -8.10
CA PHE A 122 -24.47 -3.77 -7.16
C PHE A 122 -25.41 -4.79 -6.51
N SER A 123 -24.90 -6.00 -6.29
CA SER A 123 -25.63 -7.07 -5.64
C SER A 123 -25.78 -6.84 -4.13
N PRO A 124 -26.72 -7.54 -3.45
CA PRO A 124 -26.80 -7.51 -1.98
C PRO A 124 -25.47 -7.97 -1.33
N GLN A 125 -24.77 -8.93 -1.93
CA GLN A 125 -23.47 -9.40 -1.46
C GLN A 125 -22.40 -8.28 -1.53
N ASP A 126 -22.35 -7.51 -2.62
CA ASP A 126 -21.41 -6.38 -2.74
C ASP A 126 -21.68 -5.33 -1.67
N ARG A 127 -22.95 -5.04 -1.38
CA ARG A 127 -23.35 -4.11 -0.32
C ARG A 127 -22.91 -4.61 1.06
N THR A 128 -23.07 -5.91 1.32
CA THR A 128 -22.61 -6.53 2.57
C THR A 128 -21.09 -6.41 2.71
N LEU A 129 -20.33 -6.68 1.65
CA LEU A 129 -18.87 -6.51 1.64
C LEU A 129 -18.48 -5.06 1.88
N ALA A 130 -19.17 -4.11 1.25
CA ALA A 130 -18.91 -2.68 1.44
C ALA A 130 -19.18 -2.23 2.88
N ILE A 131 -20.29 -2.67 3.50
CA ILE A 131 -20.61 -2.38 4.90
C ILE A 131 -19.52 -2.95 5.82
N ARG A 132 -19.11 -4.21 5.62
CA ARG A 132 -18.03 -4.84 6.41
C ARG A 132 -16.70 -4.09 6.26
N ALA A 133 -16.34 -3.68 5.04
CA ALA A 133 -15.14 -2.89 4.82
C ALA A 133 -15.21 -1.54 5.53
N LEU A 134 -16.33 -0.83 5.47
CA LEU A 134 -16.55 0.43 6.19
C LEU A 134 -16.53 0.23 7.71
N GLN A 135 -17.09 -0.89 8.21
CA GLN A 135 -17.09 -1.22 9.64
C GLN A 135 -15.66 -1.40 10.17
N ARG A 136 -14.80 -2.08 9.40
CA ARG A 136 -13.39 -2.29 9.78
C ARG A 136 -12.58 -1.00 9.85
N LEU A 137 -13.02 0.04 9.16
CA LEU A 137 -12.38 1.36 9.11
C LEU A 137 -13.13 2.40 9.95
N ASP A 138 -14.13 2.01 10.77
CA ASP A 138 -14.98 2.89 11.58
C ASP A 138 -15.67 3.99 10.75
N MET A 139 -16.14 3.64 9.54
CA MET A 139 -16.73 4.58 8.58
C MET A 139 -18.20 4.30 8.24
N VAL A 140 -18.86 3.35 8.93
CA VAL A 140 -20.26 2.97 8.64
C VAL A 140 -21.22 4.15 8.81
N SER A 141 -21.06 4.94 9.88
CA SER A 141 -21.88 6.12 10.14
C SER A 141 -21.82 7.19 9.05
N HIS A 142 -20.74 7.20 8.27
CA HIS A 142 -20.51 8.13 7.15
C HIS A 142 -20.97 7.56 5.79
N GLY A 143 -21.54 6.35 5.77
CA GLY A 143 -21.84 5.63 4.54
C GLY A 143 -22.72 6.40 3.54
N LEU A 144 -23.62 7.25 4.02
CA LEU A 144 -24.52 8.08 3.21
C LEU A 144 -23.99 9.50 2.94
N HIS A 145 -22.94 9.95 3.63
CA HIS A 145 -22.31 11.24 3.40
C HIS A 145 -21.58 11.24 2.05
N ARG A 146 -21.45 12.42 1.47
CA ARG A 146 -20.63 12.60 0.26
C ARG A 146 -19.15 12.54 0.62
N ALA A 147 -18.32 12.07 -0.32
CA ALA A 147 -16.89 11.95 -0.06
C ALA A 147 -16.20 13.32 0.16
N ASP A 148 -16.71 14.40 -0.45
CA ASP A 148 -16.18 15.76 -0.29
C ASP A 148 -16.55 16.41 1.07
N GLU A 149 -17.45 15.82 1.84
CA GLU A 149 -17.80 16.25 3.19
C GLU A 149 -16.89 15.67 4.27
N LEU A 150 -16.01 14.74 3.90
CA LEU A 150 -15.13 14.02 4.81
C LEU A 150 -13.80 14.75 5.03
N SER A 151 -13.22 14.62 6.23
CA SER A 151 -11.82 14.99 6.48
C SER A 151 -10.85 14.12 5.67
N GLY A 152 -9.61 14.59 5.47
CA GLY A 152 -8.60 13.83 4.73
C GLY A 152 -8.36 12.42 5.30
N GLY A 153 -8.28 12.28 6.63
CA GLY A 153 -8.13 10.97 7.27
C GLY A 153 -9.36 10.06 7.09
N GLN A 154 -10.57 10.64 7.07
CA GLN A 154 -11.78 9.88 6.74
C GLN A 154 -11.80 9.44 5.27
N GLN A 155 -11.42 10.33 4.35
CA GLN A 155 -11.31 10.00 2.92
C GLN A 155 -10.29 8.87 2.70
N GLN A 156 -9.16 8.89 3.39
CA GLN A 156 -8.15 7.84 3.30
C GLN A 156 -8.70 6.49 3.79
N ARG A 157 -9.42 6.48 4.91
CA ARG A 157 -10.06 5.25 5.39
C ARG A 157 -11.10 4.71 4.40
N VAL A 158 -11.86 5.58 3.75
CA VAL A 158 -12.80 5.19 2.67
C VAL A 158 -12.05 4.64 1.46
N ALA A 159 -10.90 5.21 1.09
CA ALA A 159 -10.05 4.69 0.00
C ALA A 159 -9.51 3.29 0.32
N ILE A 160 -9.13 3.03 1.57
CA ILE A 160 -8.74 1.69 2.03
C ILE A 160 -9.94 0.74 1.98
N ALA A 161 -11.13 1.15 2.45
CA ALA A 161 -12.34 0.34 2.35
C ALA A 161 -12.69 -0.02 0.90
N LYS A 162 -12.53 0.93 -0.04
CA LYS A 162 -12.69 0.72 -1.48
C LYS A 162 -11.68 -0.29 -2.04
N ALA A 163 -10.46 -0.33 -1.51
CA ALA A 163 -9.47 -1.34 -1.87
C ALA A 163 -9.83 -2.72 -1.29
N LEU A 164 -10.30 -2.78 -0.04
CA LEU A 164 -10.66 -4.05 0.64
C LEU A 164 -11.83 -4.79 -0.01
N VAL A 165 -12.85 -4.08 -0.50
CA VAL A 165 -13.98 -4.76 -1.18
C VAL A 165 -13.57 -5.49 -2.45
N GLN A 166 -12.38 -5.25 -2.97
CA GLN A 166 -11.81 -6.02 -4.07
C GLN A 166 -11.35 -7.41 -3.62
N GLU A 167 -11.33 -7.71 -2.32
CA GLU A 167 -10.81 -8.94 -1.73
C GLU A 167 -9.38 -9.22 -2.23
N PRO A 168 -8.45 -8.24 -2.04
CA PRO A 168 -7.11 -8.32 -2.59
C PRO A 168 -6.26 -9.36 -1.87
N LYS A 169 -5.24 -9.88 -2.57
CA LYS A 169 -4.12 -10.65 -1.97
C LYS A 169 -2.94 -9.75 -1.65
N ILE A 170 -2.80 -8.67 -2.41
CA ILE A 170 -1.75 -7.67 -2.25
C ILE A 170 -2.40 -6.30 -2.17
N LEU A 171 -2.04 -5.51 -1.18
CA LEU A 171 -2.45 -4.12 -1.01
C LEU A 171 -1.23 -3.21 -1.13
N LEU A 172 -1.22 -2.38 -2.15
CA LEU A 172 -0.21 -1.36 -2.37
C LEU A 172 -0.72 -0.03 -1.83
N ALA A 173 0.08 0.67 -1.01
CA ALA A 173 -0.29 1.96 -0.46
C ALA A 173 0.77 3.01 -0.83
N ASP A 174 0.41 3.91 -1.73
CA ASP A 174 1.29 4.99 -2.20
C ASP A 174 1.10 6.22 -1.31
N GLU A 175 2.00 6.42 -0.36
CA GLU A 175 2.01 7.52 0.61
C GLU A 175 0.69 7.66 1.39
N PRO A 176 0.21 6.61 2.08
CA PRO A 176 -1.14 6.58 2.64
C PRO A 176 -1.38 7.59 3.78
N ILE A 177 -0.34 8.24 4.29
CA ILE A 177 -0.41 9.16 5.43
C ILE A 177 0.17 10.57 5.15
N ALA A 178 0.64 10.85 3.92
CA ALA A 178 1.43 12.05 3.61
C ALA A 178 0.72 13.40 3.89
N SER A 179 -0.62 13.42 3.86
CA SER A 179 -1.41 14.65 4.05
C SER A 179 -2.25 14.62 5.33
N LEU A 180 -1.91 13.76 6.28
CA LEU A 180 -2.68 13.54 7.50
C LEU A 180 -1.96 14.09 8.73
N ASP A 181 -2.73 14.57 9.69
CA ASP A 181 -2.21 14.82 11.03
C ASP A 181 -1.78 13.51 11.71
N LEU A 182 -0.97 13.61 12.76
CA LEU A 182 -0.37 12.48 13.45
C LEU A 182 -1.42 11.44 13.93
N ARG A 183 -2.56 11.91 14.47
CA ARG A 183 -3.63 11.02 14.96
C ARG A 183 -4.26 10.21 13.82
N ASN A 184 -4.61 10.88 12.72
CA ASN A 184 -5.18 10.21 11.56
C ASN A 184 -4.16 9.30 10.87
N ALA A 185 -2.89 9.69 10.81
CA ALA A 185 -1.80 8.84 10.30
C ALA A 185 -1.68 7.53 11.09
N THR A 186 -1.70 7.60 12.42
CA THR A 186 -1.69 6.43 13.31
C THR A 186 -2.89 5.51 13.03
N ILE A 187 -4.12 6.06 12.97
CA ILE A 187 -5.34 5.27 12.69
C ILE A 187 -5.25 4.55 11.33
N VAL A 188 -4.70 5.21 10.31
CA VAL A 188 -4.53 4.63 8.97
C VAL A 188 -3.50 3.49 9.00
N MET A 189 -2.34 3.71 9.64
CA MET A 189 -1.29 2.69 9.74
C MET A 189 -1.74 1.48 10.57
N ASP A 190 -2.44 1.70 11.70
CA ASP A 190 -3.04 0.64 12.51
C ASP A 190 -4.04 -0.17 11.70
N SER A 191 -4.84 0.50 10.85
CA SER A 191 -5.79 -0.18 9.97
C SER A 191 -5.09 -1.05 8.94
N LEU A 192 -4.01 -0.55 8.29
CA LEU A 192 -3.20 -1.33 7.35
C LEU A 192 -2.52 -2.52 8.04
N ARG A 193 -2.01 -2.33 9.27
CA ARG A 193 -1.40 -3.40 10.03
C ARG A 193 -2.42 -4.48 10.42
N ARG A 194 -3.62 -4.10 10.87
CA ARG A 194 -4.71 -5.05 11.15
C ARG A 194 -5.11 -5.85 9.91
N ILE A 195 -5.27 -5.18 8.77
CA ILE A 195 -5.56 -5.84 7.49
C ILE A 195 -4.47 -6.86 7.15
N ASN A 196 -3.20 -6.51 7.32
CA ASN A 196 -2.08 -7.42 7.09
C ASN A 196 -2.13 -8.63 8.03
N THR A 197 -2.29 -8.41 9.35
CA THR A 197 -2.18 -9.49 10.35
C THR A 197 -3.43 -10.37 10.45
N GLU A 198 -4.63 -9.79 10.31
CA GLU A 198 -5.89 -10.52 10.47
C GLU A 198 -6.31 -11.25 9.17
N ASP A 199 -6.07 -10.63 8.00
CA ASP A 199 -6.48 -11.20 6.71
C ASP A 199 -5.35 -11.91 5.97
N GLY A 200 -4.10 -11.81 6.46
CA GLY A 200 -2.92 -12.35 5.78
C GLY A 200 -2.61 -11.66 4.45
N ILE A 201 -3.14 -10.45 4.24
CA ILE A 201 -2.91 -9.68 3.01
C ILE A 201 -1.48 -9.13 3.01
N THR A 202 -0.74 -9.35 1.92
CA THR A 202 0.57 -8.73 1.71
C THR A 202 0.39 -7.22 1.54
N VAL A 203 1.09 -6.41 2.35
CA VAL A 203 1.03 -4.95 2.26
C VAL A 203 2.38 -4.39 1.85
N ILE A 204 2.41 -3.56 0.80
CA ILE A 204 3.61 -2.83 0.38
C ILE A 204 3.26 -1.34 0.41
N SER A 205 3.90 -0.58 1.29
CA SER A 205 3.59 0.83 1.50
C SER A 205 4.79 1.73 1.25
N ASN A 206 4.61 2.75 0.41
CA ASN A 206 5.57 3.86 0.34
C ASN A 206 5.39 4.74 1.57
N LEU A 207 6.47 5.00 2.28
CA LEU A 207 6.48 5.81 3.48
C LEU A 207 7.61 6.86 3.39
N HIS A 208 7.34 8.06 3.88
CA HIS A 208 8.37 9.12 3.97
C HIS A 208 9.10 9.09 5.32
N LEU A 209 8.38 8.74 6.39
CA LEU A 209 8.92 8.74 7.74
C LEU A 209 9.56 7.39 8.07
N LEU A 210 10.84 7.42 8.36
CA LEU A 210 11.62 6.25 8.77
C LEU A 210 11.02 5.58 10.02
N GLN A 211 10.62 6.40 11.00
CA GLN A 211 10.06 5.87 12.24
C GLN A 211 8.76 5.08 12.00
N THR A 212 7.86 5.59 11.16
CA THR A 212 6.64 4.87 10.79
C THR A 212 6.96 3.52 10.13
N ALA A 213 7.98 3.47 9.26
CA ALA A 213 8.41 2.21 8.65
C ALA A 213 8.97 1.23 9.70
N LYS A 214 9.75 1.74 10.67
CA LYS A 214 10.30 0.93 11.78
C LYS A 214 9.21 0.38 12.70
N ASP A 215 8.15 1.16 12.96
CA ASP A 215 7.09 0.78 13.90
C ASP A 215 6.10 -0.22 13.31
N TYR A 216 5.82 -0.14 12.02
CA TYR A 216 4.72 -0.88 11.39
C TYR A 216 5.16 -2.02 10.47
N CYS A 217 6.33 -1.92 9.82
CA CYS A 217 6.71 -2.88 8.78
C CYS A 217 7.56 -4.03 9.32
N ASP A 218 7.42 -5.20 8.72
CA ASP A 218 8.25 -6.38 9.02
C ASP A 218 9.61 -6.29 8.30
N ARG A 219 9.66 -5.53 7.19
CA ARG A 219 10.85 -5.33 6.36
C ARG A 219 10.82 -3.94 5.75
N ILE A 220 11.99 -3.35 5.58
CA ILE A 220 12.19 -2.04 4.98
C ILE A 220 13.05 -2.20 3.73
N ILE A 221 12.63 -1.57 2.63
CA ILE A 221 13.40 -1.40 1.40
C ILE A 221 13.71 0.08 1.24
N GLY A 222 14.98 0.45 1.32
CA GLY A 222 15.47 1.80 1.11
C GLY A 222 15.79 2.03 -0.36
N MET A 223 15.21 3.06 -0.97
CA MET A 223 15.45 3.43 -2.37
C MET A 223 16.13 4.78 -2.50
N ARG A 224 17.14 4.86 -3.40
CA ARG A 224 17.82 6.09 -3.79
C ARG A 224 18.09 6.09 -5.29
N LYS A 225 17.72 7.17 -5.99
CA LYS A 225 17.95 7.35 -7.43
C LYS A 225 17.53 6.14 -8.29
N GLY A 226 16.36 5.56 -7.98
CA GLY A 226 15.82 4.42 -8.71
C GLY A 226 16.34 3.05 -8.29
N ARG A 227 17.32 2.97 -7.39
CA ARG A 227 17.95 1.71 -6.96
C ARG A 227 17.63 1.38 -5.50
N ILE A 228 17.69 0.11 -5.14
CA ILE A 228 17.67 -0.33 -3.75
C ILE A 228 19.07 -0.14 -3.18
N VAL A 229 19.15 0.55 -2.04
CA VAL A 229 20.39 0.77 -1.27
C VAL A 229 20.34 0.08 0.09
N PHE A 230 19.13 -0.29 0.57
CA PHE A 230 18.93 -1.06 1.79
C PHE A 230 17.77 -2.05 1.60
N ASP A 231 17.91 -3.24 2.16
CA ASP A 231 16.87 -4.27 2.19
C ASP A 231 17.05 -5.15 3.42
N GLY A 232 16.19 -5.00 4.42
CA GLY A 232 16.35 -5.73 5.67
C GLY A 232 15.24 -5.51 6.69
N ALA A 233 15.40 -6.15 7.86
CA ALA A 233 14.53 -5.93 9.01
C ALA A 233 14.69 -4.49 9.54
N PRO A 234 13.64 -3.89 10.13
CA PRO A 234 13.70 -2.55 10.72
C PRO A 234 14.83 -2.38 11.75
N SER A 235 15.13 -3.44 12.52
CA SER A 235 16.20 -3.46 13.51
C SER A 235 17.62 -3.48 12.93
N ALA A 236 17.77 -3.90 11.69
CA ALA A 236 19.06 -3.92 10.99
C ALA A 236 19.43 -2.58 10.35
N LEU A 237 18.45 -1.64 10.24
CA LEU A 237 18.66 -0.36 9.60
C LEU A 237 19.40 0.60 10.52
N SER A 238 20.68 0.86 10.20
CA SER A 238 21.57 1.77 10.92
C SER A 238 21.36 3.24 10.52
N ASP A 239 21.93 4.15 11.31
CA ASP A 239 21.94 5.58 10.97
C ASP A 239 22.76 5.87 9.69
N ALA A 240 23.75 5.02 9.38
CA ALA A 240 24.52 5.13 8.13
C ALA A 240 23.64 4.78 6.93
N ASP A 241 22.86 3.68 7.01
CA ASP A 241 21.91 3.29 5.97
C ASP A 241 20.84 4.39 5.78
N ALA A 242 20.32 4.94 6.87
CA ALA A 242 19.35 6.03 6.81
C ALA A 242 19.93 7.25 6.08
N ARG A 243 21.17 7.65 6.39
CA ARG A 243 21.86 8.73 5.67
C ARG A 243 22.09 8.40 4.20
N GLU A 244 22.40 7.16 3.87
CA GLU A 244 22.54 6.73 2.48
C GLU A 244 21.20 6.83 1.74
N ILE A 245 20.11 6.33 2.31
CA ILE A 245 18.77 6.35 1.72
C ILE A 245 18.29 7.79 1.46
N TYR A 246 18.46 8.66 2.46
CA TYR A 246 18.00 10.07 2.39
C TYR A 246 19.03 11.04 1.83
N GLY A 247 20.27 10.59 1.53
CA GLY A 247 21.24 11.37 0.79
C GLY A 247 22.04 12.36 1.65
N GLY A 248 22.30 12.04 2.92
CA GLY A 248 23.07 12.87 3.84
C GLY A 248 24.52 13.10 3.39
N GLY A 249 24.74 14.12 2.60
CA GLY A 249 26.06 14.60 2.15
C GLY A 249 26.21 16.11 2.25
N ASP A 250 25.10 16.85 2.32
CA ASP A 250 25.13 18.29 2.55
C ASP A 250 24.71 18.64 3.98
N PRO A 251 25.52 19.38 4.73
CA PRO A 251 25.14 19.92 6.04
C PRO A 251 23.98 20.91 5.83
N GLY A 252 22.77 20.59 6.30
CA GLY A 252 21.57 21.41 6.19
C GLY A 252 20.43 20.79 5.40
N ASP A 253 20.49 19.51 5.07
CA ASP A 253 19.39 18.79 4.41
C ASP A 253 18.28 18.52 5.44
N GLU A 254 17.30 19.45 5.56
CA GLU A 254 16.18 19.41 6.52
C GLU A 254 15.36 18.11 6.41
N GLU A 255 15.25 17.50 5.23
CA GLU A 255 14.58 16.20 5.03
C GLU A 255 15.29 15.07 5.77
N VAL A 256 16.62 15.10 5.86
CA VAL A 256 17.42 14.08 6.58
C VAL A 256 17.27 14.26 8.07
N GLU A 257 17.35 15.49 8.56
CA GLU A 257 17.14 15.80 9.98
C GLU A 257 15.70 15.47 10.41
N LEU A 258 14.70 15.79 9.61
CA LEU A 258 13.30 15.47 9.90
C LEU A 258 13.07 13.94 9.91
N ALA A 259 13.69 13.20 8.98
CA ALA A 259 13.60 11.74 8.94
C ALA A 259 14.29 11.06 10.14
N LEU A 260 15.38 11.66 10.65
CA LEU A 260 16.15 11.16 11.78
C LEU A 260 15.61 11.67 13.13
N THR A 261 15.13 12.92 13.23
CA THR A 261 14.68 13.53 14.50
C THR A 261 13.25 13.16 14.88
N ALA A 262 12.41 12.73 13.94
CA ALA A 262 11.11 12.10 14.25
C ALA A 262 11.25 10.82 15.10
N THR A 263 12.48 10.39 15.39
CA THR A 263 12.84 9.20 16.17
C THR A 263 12.64 9.36 17.69
N SER A 264 12.30 10.56 18.22
CA SER A 264 12.38 10.84 19.66
C SER A 264 11.06 10.84 20.45
N ALA A 265 9.93 10.44 19.87
CA ALA A 265 8.67 10.25 20.62
C ALA A 265 8.39 8.75 20.83
N PRO A 266 8.36 8.25 22.08
CA PRO A 266 8.07 6.85 22.33
C PRO A 266 6.58 6.56 22.12
N THR A 267 6.23 5.94 20.99
CA THR A 267 4.92 5.32 20.80
C THR A 267 4.94 3.92 21.42
N ALA A 268 4.09 3.69 22.41
CA ALA A 268 3.92 2.39 23.07
C ALA A 268 3.54 1.33 22.01
N ARG A 269 4.38 0.32 21.84
CA ARG A 269 4.09 -0.85 21.03
C ARG A 269 2.82 -1.54 21.53
N PRO A 270 1.84 -1.86 20.66
CA PRO A 270 0.82 -2.84 21.01
C PRO A 270 1.51 -4.20 21.21
N ALA A 271 1.33 -4.80 22.40
CA ALA A 271 1.89 -6.09 22.77
C ALA A 271 1.49 -7.15 21.73
N ARG A 272 2.46 -7.95 21.28
CA ARG A 272 2.22 -9.20 20.52
C ARG A 272 1.27 -10.07 21.35
N GLY A 273 0.07 -10.34 20.81
CA GLY A 273 -0.88 -11.24 21.42
C GLY A 273 -0.23 -12.61 21.60
N GLU A 274 0.08 -12.98 22.85
CA GLU A 274 0.42 -14.34 23.23
C GLU A 274 -0.79 -15.23 22.91
N ALA A 275 -0.57 -16.25 22.11
CA ALA A 275 -1.53 -17.32 21.86
C ALA A 275 -1.88 -17.96 23.22
N ARG A 276 -3.12 -17.74 23.69
CA ARG A 276 -3.67 -18.49 24.82
C ARG A 276 -3.82 -19.95 24.39
N THR A 277 -2.88 -20.77 24.80
CA THR A 277 -3.07 -22.21 24.87
C THR A 277 -4.08 -22.49 25.97
N GLY A 278 -5.31 -22.78 25.59
CA GLY A 278 -6.33 -23.28 26.48
C GLY A 278 -6.02 -24.76 26.79
N THR A 279 -5.57 -25.06 27.99
CA THR A 279 -5.69 -26.38 28.58
C THR A 279 -7.03 -26.47 29.27
N ASN A 280 -7.90 -27.35 28.74
CA ASN A 280 -9.04 -27.86 29.49
C ASN A 280 -8.53 -28.78 30.61
N ASP A 281 -8.98 -28.55 31.82
CA ASP A 281 -9.33 -29.55 32.83
C ASP A 281 -10.74 -29.27 33.34
#